data_a4fe2477e21bf9b163cf7712fa951728
#
_entry.id   a4fe2477e21bf9b163cf7712fa951728
#
_cell.length_a   1.000
_cell.length_b   1.000
_cell.length_c   1.000
_cell.angle_alpha   90.00
_cell.angle_beta   90.00
_cell.angle_gamma   90.00
#
_symmetry.space_group_name_H-M   'P 1'
#
loop_
_entity.id
_entity.type
_entity.pdbx_description
1 polymer ?
#
loop_
_entity_poly.entity_id
_entity_poly.type
_entity_poly.pdbx_seq_one_letter_code
_entity_poly.pdbx_strand_id
1 'polypeptide(L)'
;MTEHTHDHGRGVLSQLAPEGRELKALIPGVYEGFAQLHTAAFAEGVLDKKTKELLALAIAIAVRCDGCIASHARGAAVNKATEAEVAETIGVAIAMSGGPGTVYGPRALAAFRDFAP
;
A
#
# COMPACT_ATOMS: atom_id res chain seq x y z
N MET A 1 -12.75 -10.90 -26.96
CA MET A 1 -11.42 -10.63 -26.43
C MET A 1 -11.51 -10.24 -24.96
N THR A 2 -10.77 -10.88 -24.15
CA THR A 2 -10.76 -10.58 -22.73
C THR A 2 -9.72 -9.50 -22.45
N GLU A 3 -10.15 -8.40 -21.90
CA GLU A 3 -9.23 -7.40 -21.41
C GLU A 3 -8.62 -7.88 -20.11
N HIS A 4 -7.31 -7.86 -20.06
CA HIS A 4 -6.61 -8.10 -18.82
C HIS A 4 -6.51 -6.78 -18.06
N THR A 5 -7.40 -6.60 -17.13
CA THR A 5 -7.27 -5.50 -16.18
C THR A 5 -6.35 -5.97 -15.06
N HIS A 6 -5.23 -5.28 -14.94
CA HIS A 6 -4.34 -5.50 -13.80
C HIS A 6 -4.89 -4.71 -12.61
N ASP A 7 -5.46 -5.43 -11.68
CA ASP A 7 -6.01 -4.83 -10.47
C ASP A 7 -4.94 -4.84 -9.38
N HIS A 8 -4.44 -3.66 -9.04
CA HIS A 8 -3.40 -3.49 -8.03
C HIS A 8 -3.94 -2.95 -6.70
N GLY A 9 -5.24 -2.71 -6.62
CA GLY A 9 -5.92 -2.18 -5.44
C GLY A 9 -6.81 -3.20 -4.76
N ARG A 10 -8.14 -3.02 -4.90
CA ARG A 10 -9.14 -3.85 -4.20
C ARG A 10 -9.02 -5.33 -4.52
N GLY A 11 -8.72 -5.67 -5.77
CA GLY A 11 -8.59 -7.06 -6.17
C GLY A 11 -7.44 -7.77 -5.48
N VAL A 12 -6.31 -7.08 -5.29
CA VAL A 12 -5.17 -7.65 -4.56
C VAL A 12 -5.56 -7.94 -3.12
N LEU A 13 -6.20 -6.99 -2.44
CA LEU A 13 -6.63 -7.19 -1.06
C LEU A 13 -7.66 -8.32 -0.94
N SER A 14 -8.62 -8.39 -1.87
CA SER A 14 -9.62 -9.45 -1.89
C SER A 14 -8.99 -10.82 -2.09
N GLN A 15 -8.01 -10.92 -2.95
CA GLN A 15 -7.31 -12.18 -3.23
C GLN A 15 -6.49 -12.65 -2.03
N LEU A 16 -5.85 -11.73 -1.32
CA LEU A 16 -5.00 -12.08 -0.17
C LEU A 16 -5.80 -12.40 1.09
N ALA A 17 -7.02 -11.87 1.22
CA ALA A 17 -7.79 -11.99 2.45
C ALA A 17 -8.05 -13.43 2.92
N PRO A 18 -8.48 -14.37 2.05
CA PRO A 18 -8.73 -15.75 2.50
C PRO A 18 -7.47 -16.43 3.03
N GLU A 19 -6.37 -16.30 2.30
CA GLU A 19 -5.09 -16.90 2.70
C GLU A 19 -4.60 -16.30 4.01
N GLY A 20 -4.74 -14.98 4.16
CA GLY A 20 -4.37 -14.27 5.38
C GLY A 20 -5.18 -14.74 6.58
N ARG A 21 -6.49 -14.94 6.41
CA ARG A 21 -7.34 -15.45 7.49
C ARG A 21 -6.93 -16.86 7.92
N GLU A 22 -6.59 -17.70 6.97
CA GLU A 22 -6.13 -19.06 7.29
C GLU A 22 -4.84 -19.04 8.11
N LEU A 23 -3.87 -18.25 7.70
CA LEU A 23 -2.61 -18.15 8.42
C LEU A 23 -2.81 -17.53 9.80
N LYS A 24 -3.63 -16.47 9.88
CA LYS A 24 -3.95 -15.83 11.16
C LYS A 24 -4.56 -16.83 12.15
N ALA A 25 -5.41 -17.74 11.68
CA ALA A 25 -6.02 -18.76 12.53
C ALA A 25 -4.96 -19.69 13.15
N LEU A 26 -3.86 -19.92 12.42
CA LEU A 26 -2.77 -20.81 12.88
C LEU A 26 -1.78 -20.09 13.80
N ILE A 27 -1.55 -18.80 13.60
CA ILE A 27 -0.59 -18.01 14.38
C ILE A 27 -1.21 -16.69 14.85
N PRO A 28 -2.30 -16.75 15.63
CA PRO A 28 -3.05 -15.53 15.98
C PRO A 28 -2.21 -14.51 16.76
N GLY A 29 -1.31 -14.96 17.61
CA GLY A 29 -0.47 -14.07 18.41
C GLY A 29 0.47 -13.22 17.57
N VAL A 30 1.00 -13.78 16.50
CA VAL A 30 1.87 -13.02 15.58
C VAL A 30 1.09 -11.92 14.89
N TYR A 31 -0.10 -12.24 14.38
CA TYR A 31 -0.95 -11.24 13.72
C TYR A 31 -1.43 -10.17 14.70
N GLU A 32 -1.74 -10.55 15.93
CA GLU A 32 -2.12 -9.58 16.97
C GLU A 32 -0.96 -8.62 17.26
N GLY A 33 0.26 -9.17 17.43
CA GLY A 33 1.44 -8.36 17.65
C GLY A 33 1.73 -7.41 16.49
N PHE A 34 1.58 -7.90 15.25
CA PHE A 34 1.75 -7.06 14.06
C PHE A 34 0.71 -5.95 14.02
N ALA A 35 -0.56 -6.27 14.33
CA ALA A 35 -1.62 -5.26 14.36
C ALA A 35 -1.35 -4.16 15.38
N GLN A 36 -0.85 -4.53 16.57
CA GLN A 36 -0.47 -3.57 17.60
C GLN A 36 0.70 -2.69 17.15
N LEU A 37 1.71 -3.29 16.57
CA LEU A 37 2.85 -2.56 16.01
C LEU A 37 2.38 -1.58 14.94
N HIS A 38 1.55 -2.04 14.02
CA HIS A 38 1.03 -1.21 12.93
C HIS A 38 0.23 -0.02 13.46
N THR A 39 -0.67 -0.28 14.42
CA THR A 39 -1.47 0.76 15.05
C THR A 39 -0.59 1.84 15.69
N ALA A 40 0.43 1.42 16.44
CA ALA A 40 1.34 2.35 17.11
C ALA A 40 2.17 3.16 16.09
N ALA A 41 2.70 2.49 15.06
CA ALA A 41 3.54 3.14 14.06
C ALA A 41 2.76 4.16 13.22
N PHE A 42 1.49 3.86 12.90
CA PHE A 42 0.66 4.70 12.04
C PHE A 42 -0.23 5.68 12.81
N ALA A 43 -0.16 5.70 14.13
CA ALA A 43 -0.88 6.69 14.93
C ALA A 43 -0.41 8.09 14.57
N GLU A 44 -1.34 9.04 14.55
CA GLU A 44 -0.99 10.43 14.28
C GLU A 44 -0.08 10.97 15.38
N GLY A 45 1.00 11.62 14.95
CA GLY A 45 1.98 12.18 15.85
C GLY A 45 2.56 13.44 15.21
N VAL A 46 3.88 13.63 15.34
CA VAL A 46 4.57 14.72 14.64
C VAL A 46 4.33 14.63 13.12
N LEU A 47 4.33 13.40 12.60
CA LEU A 47 3.90 13.16 11.23
C LEU A 47 2.43 12.77 11.25
N ASP A 48 1.64 13.35 10.36
CA ASP A 48 0.23 12.99 10.26
C ASP A 48 0.03 11.64 9.56
N LYS A 49 -1.20 11.12 9.64
CA LYS A 49 -1.51 9.82 9.06
C LYS A 49 -1.31 9.79 7.55
N LYS A 50 -1.65 10.86 6.84
CA LYS A 50 -1.45 10.95 5.40
C LYS A 50 0.02 10.79 5.05
N THR A 51 0.88 11.51 5.74
CA THR A 51 2.33 11.43 5.53
C THR A 51 2.84 10.03 5.79
N LYS A 52 2.38 9.40 6.86
CA LYS A 52 2.79 8.02 7.20
C LYS A 52 2.34 7.02 6.14
N GLU A 53 1.13 7.17 5.59
CA GLU A 53 0.66 6.30 4.52
C GLU A 53 1.47 6.50 3.23
N LEU A 54 1.84 7.73 2.91
CA LEU A 54 2.68 8.01 1.75
C LEU A 54 4.09 7.44 1.92
N LEU A 55 4.67 7.55 3.12
CA LEU A 55 5.96 6.92 3.43
C LEU A 55 5.88 5.40 3.25
N ALA A 56 4.83 4.80 3.79
CA ALA A 56 4.64 3.35 3.67
C ALA A 56 4.46 2.93 2.21
N LEU A 57 3.75 3.73 1.42
CA LEU A 57 3.57 3.46 0.00
C LEU A 57 4.90 3.49 -0.75
N ALA A 58 5.75 4.48 -0.47
CA ALA A 58 7.07 4.57 -1.08
C ALA A 58 7.93 3.35 -0.73
N ILE A 59 7.91 2.93 0.53
CA ILE A 59 8.65 1.75 0.97
C ILE A 59 8.09 0.49 0.32
N ALA A 60 6.76 0.37 0.23
CA ALA A 60 6.10 -0.77 -0.40
C ALA A 60 6.53 -0.93 -1.87
N ILE A 61 6.68 0.18 -2.58
CA ILE A 61 7.18 0.20 -3.95
C ILE A 61 8.62 -0.33 -3.99
N ALA A 62 9.47 0.19 -3.11
CA ALA A 62 10.88 -0.17 -3.06
C ALA A 62 11.09 -1.65 -2.73
N VAL A 63 10.29 -2.20 -1.83
CA VAL A 63 10.37 -3.63 -1.46
C VAL A 63 9.51 -4.52 -2.34
N ARG A 64 8.79 -3.97 -3.30
CA ARG A 64 8.01 -4.70 -4.31
C ARG A 64 6.95 -5.62 -3.71
N CYS A 65 6.14 -5.05 -2.82
CA CYS A 65 5.10 -5.79 -2.11
C CYS A 65 3.72 -5.34 -2.61
N ASP A 66 3.09 -6.11 -3.48
CA ASP A 66 1.79 -5.77 -4.05
C ASP A 66 0.71 -5.56 -2.98
N GLY A 67 0.66 -6.44 -1.98
CA GLY A 67 -0.30 -6.31 -0.88
C GLY A 67 -0.07 -5.05 -0.06
N CYS A 68 1.18 -4.70 0.18
CA CYS A 68 1.54 -3.47 0.90
C CYS A 68 1.18 -2.23 0.08
N ILE A 69 1.45 -2.28 -1.23
CA ILE A 69 1.08 -1.21 -2.15
C ILE A 69 -0.43 -0.98 -2.10
N ALA A 70 -1.23 -2.04 -2.25
CA ALA A 70 -2.68 -1.91 -2.22
C ALA A 70 -3.19 -1.37 -0.88
N SER A 71 -2.67 -1.88 0.23
CA SER A 71 -3.07 -1.47 1.56
C SER A 71 -2.76 0.00 1.84
N HIS A 72 -1.56 0.45 1.46
CA HIS A 72 -1.16 1.84 1.75
C HIS A 72 -1.65 2.83 0.69
N ALA A 73 -1.93 2.37 -0.53
CA ALA A 73 -2.66 3.18 -1.50
C ALA A 73 -4.07 3.47 -0.98
N ARG A 74 -4.73 2.47 -0.38
CA ARG A 74 -6.02 2.68 0.29
C ARG A 74 -5.88 3.65 1.46
N GLY A 75 -4.87 3.46 2.29
CA GLY A 75 -4.61 4.36 3.42
C GLY A 75 -4.38 5.80 2.98
N ALA A 76 -3.63 5.99 1.89
CA ALA A 76 -3.41 7.33 1.33
C ALA A 76 -4.74 7.94 0.86
N ALA A 77 -5.57 7.17 0.17
CA ALA A 77 -6.88 7.66 -0.30
C ALA A 77 -7.81 7.99 0.86
N VAL A 78 -7.88 7.14 1.88
CA VAL A 78 -8.69 7.36 3.08
C VAL A 78 -8.25 8.63 3.81
N ASN A 79 -6.96 8.89 3.85
CA ASN A 79 -6.40 10.07 4.50
C ASN A 79 -6.29 11.27 3.55
N LYS A 80 -7.02 11.23 2.42
CA LYS A 80 -7.22 12.36 1.51
C LYS A 80 -5.94 12.85 0.82
N ALA A 81 -5.00 11.95 0.54
CA ALA A 81 -3.88 12.28 -0.31
C ALA A 81 -4.38 12.63 -1.70
N THR A 82 -3.74 13.58 -2.34
CA THR A 82 -4.05 13.93 -3.72
C THR A 82 -3.24 13.06 -4.67
N GLU A 83 -3.70 12.97 -5.91
CA GLU A 83 -2.95 12.24 -6.94
C GLU A 83 -1.56 12.84 -7.13
N ALA A 84 -1.44 14.17 -7.04
CA ALA A 84 -0.16 14.85 -7.14
C ALA A 84 0.79 14.44 -6.02
N GLU A 85 0.29 14.35 -4.80
CA GLU A 85 1.10 13.91 -3.66
C GLU A 85 1.56 12.46 -3.84
N VAL A 86 0.69 11.60 -4.32
CA VAL A 86 1.04 10.21 -4.60
C VAL A 86 2.09 10.14 -5.71
N ALA A 87 1.93 10.91 -6.77
CA ALA A 87 2.89 10.93 -7.89
C ALA A 87 4.27 11.37 -7.43
N GLU A 88 4.37 12.41 -6.60
CA GLU A 88 5.66 12.87 -6.09
C GLU A 88 6.30 11.84 -5.15
N THR A 89 5.48 11.20 -4.33
CA THR A 89 5.93 10.10 -3.46
C THR A 89 6.52 8.96 -4.30
N ILE A 90 5.85 8.58 -5.37
CA ILE A 90 6.34 7.55 -6.30
C ILE A 90 7.67 7.99 -6.93
N GLY A 91 7.80 9.27 -7.28
CA GLY A 91 9.03 9.81 -7.82
C GLY A 91 10.22 9.59 -6.90
N VAL A 92 10.05 9.82 -5.61
CA VAL A 92 11.10 9.56 -4.62
C VAL A 92 11.43 8.07 -4.55
N ALA A 93 10.41 7.22 -4.56
CA ALA A 93 10.61 5.77 -4.54
C ALA A 93 11.40 5.30 -5.77
N ILE A 94 11.12 5.85 -6.95
CA ILE A 94 11.86 5.55 -8.18
C ILE A 94 13.32 5.98 -8.06
N ALA A 95 13.57 7.18 -7.54
CA ALA A 95 14.92 7.69 -7.37
C ALA A 95 15.76 6.77 -6.48
N MET A 96 15.14 6.18 -5.47
CA MET A 96 15.84 5.33 -4.50
C MET A 96 15.95 3.87 -4.94
N SER A 97 14.98 3.36 -5.72
CA SER A 97 14.92 1.94 -6.07
C SER A 97 15.29 1.65 -7.54
N GLY A 98 15.35 2.67 -8.38
CA GLY A 98 15.73 2.52 -9.78
C GLY A 98 14.68 1.80 -10.62
N GLY A 99 15.12 0.89 -11.50
CA GLY A 99 14.27 0.17 -12.43
C GLY A 99 13.02 -0.47 -11.81
N PRO A 100 13.15 -1.21 -10.71
CA PRO A 100 11.96 -1.76 -10.05
C PRO A 100 10.92 -0.71 -9.68
N GLY A 101 11.34 0.49 -9.31
CA GLY A 101 10.43 1.60 -9.02
C GLY A 101 9.64 2.05 -10.24
N THR A 102 10.23 1.99 -11.43
CA THR A 102 9.52 2.35 -12.67
C THR A 102 8.47 1.32 -13.06
N VAL A 103 8.54 0.13 -12.49
CA VAL A 103 7.54 -0.93 -12.70
C VAL A 103 6.47 -0.88 -11.62
N TYR A 104 6.88 -0.85 -10.35
CA TYR A 104 5.95 -0.89 -9.22
C TYR A 104 5.31 0.46 -8.92
N GLY A 105 5.96 1.57 -9.29
CA GLY A 105 5.38 2.90 -9.14
C GLY A 105 4.06 3.09 -9.86
N PRO A 106 3.97 2.76 -11.17
CA PRO A 106 2.70 2.81 -11.88
C PRO A 106 1.60 1.95 -11.27
N ARG A 107 1.96 0.79 -10.70
CA ARG A 107 1.01 -0.06 -9.98
C ARG A 107 0.44 0.64 -8.76
N ALA A 108 1.28 1.39 -8.05
CA ALA A 108 0.84 2.15 -6.88
C ALA A 108 -0.12 3.27 -7.26
N LEU A 109 0.12 3.94 -8.37
CA LEU A 109 -0.80 4.97 -8.87
C LEU A 109 -2.14 4.35 -9.27
N ALA A 110 -2.11 3.22 -9.97
CA ALA A 110 -3.33 2.50 -10.34
C ALA A 110 -4.12 2.06 -9.10
N ALA A 111 -3.43 1.54 -8.09
CA ALA A 111 -4.05 1.14 -6.83
C ALA A 111 -4.70 2.35 -6.13
N PHE A 112 -4.00 3.47 -6.06
CA PHE A 112 -4.53 4.69 -5.45
C PHE A 112 -5.82 5.14 -6.17
N ARG A 113 -5.81 5.16 -7.50
CA ARG A 113 -6.98 5.56 -8.29
C ARG A 113 -8.17 4.63 -8.07
N ASP A 114 -7.91 3.36 -7.81
CA ASP A 114 -8.97 2.40 -7.51
C ASP A 114 -9.68 2.71 -6.19
N PHE A 115 -8.96 3.26 -5.21
CA PHE A 115 -9.53 3.61 -3.91
C PHE A 115 -9.97 5.07 -3.80
N ALA A 116 -9.43 5.94 -4.63
CA ALA A 116 -9.76 7.36 -4.59
C ALA A 116 -11.19 7.60 -5.08
N PRO A 117 -11.89 8.62 -4.53
CA PRO A 117 -13.24 8.95 -4.96
C PRO A 117 -13.29 9.49 -6.38
#